data_992071d0abede9e1af618fba10401caa
#
_entry.id   992071d0abede9e1af618fba10401caa
#
_cell.length_a   1.000
_cell.length_b   1.000
_cell.length_c   1.000
_cell.angle_alpha   90.00
_cell.angle_beta   90.00
_cell.angle_gamma   90.00
#
_symmetry.space_group_name_H-M   'P 1'
#
loop_
_entity.id
_entity.type
_entity.pdbx_description
1 polymer ?
#
loop_
_entity_poly.entity_id
_entity_poly.type
_entity_poly.pdbx_seq_one_letter_code
_entity_poly.pdbx_strand_id
1 'polypeptide(L)'
;MRRREIIQLIAGLAAGWPVAAHAQQRPKWRVGFLNPNSPNPATAQRMAAFSDGIGQGGLREVAEIEMVARFADNQLDRLPALAQELVEQGVRVICAAAPAAVGAARGATSAIPIVAMDLESDPVADGWATSLAHPGSNVTGVFLDLPSFSAKTLQLLRDAVSGLSKVAVFWLRASGPRQLEAVRSAAAALELTVEVFEVGRPSEFEAAFQAAAK
;
A
#
# COMPACT_ATOMS: atom_id res chain seq x y z
N MET A 1 64.53 36.85 -0.53
CA MET A 1 63.25 36.53 -1.08
C MET A 1 62.40 37.78 -1.20
N ARG A 2 62.05 38.17 -2.41
CA ARG A 2 61.31 39.42 -2.66
C ARG A 2 59.82 39.20 -2.45
N ARG A 3 59.12 40.09 -1.79
CA ARG A 3 57.64 40.00 -1.52
C ARG A 3 56.77 39.60 -2.73
N ARG A 4 57.22 39.95 -3.94
CA ARG A 4 56.58 39.58 -5.19
C ARG A 4 56.60 38.09 -5.48
N GLU A 5 57.64 37.35 -5.09
CA GLU A 5 57.78 35.92 -5.34
C GLU A 5 56.82 35.11 -4.46
N ILE A 6 56.60 35.59 -3.24
CA ILE A 6 55.65 34.96 -2.29
C ILE A 6 54.20 35.15 -2.76
N ILE A 7 53.86 36.32 -3.32
CA ILE A 7 52.54 36.61 -3.85
C ILE A 7 52.23 35.75 -5.07
N GLN A 8 53.24 35.55 -5.95
CA GLN A 8 53.06 34.68 -7.14
C GLN A 8 52.94 33.20 -6.79
N LEU A 9 53.61 32.72 -5.75
CA LEU A 9 53.45 31.36 -5.25
C LEU A 9 52.07 31.11 -4.60
N ILE A 10 51.53 32.09 -3.92
CA ILE A 10 50.17 31.99 -3.31
C ILE A 10 49.09 32.09 -4.39
N ALA A 11 49.28 32.94 -5.43
CA ALA A 11 48.32 33.04 -6.54
C ALA A 11 48.30 31.76 -7.41
N GLY A 12 49.46 31.07 -7.57
CA GLY A 12 49.52 29.79 -8.29
C GLY A 12 48.87 28.62 -7.58
N LEU A 13 48.84 28.61 -6.25
CA LEU A 13 48.15 27.60 -5.45
C LEU A 13 46.63 27.80 -5.39
N ALA A 14 46.14 29.01 -5.56
CA ALA A 14 44.70 29.30 -5.62
C ALA A 14 44.05 28.96 -6.94
N ALA A 15 44.83 28.92 -8.06
CA ALA A 15 44.28 28.61 -9.40
C ALA A 15 44.21 27.09 -9.70
N GLY A 16 44.77 26.25 -8.83
CA GLY A 16 44.90 24.81 -9.09
C GLY A 16 43.94 23.89 -8.32
N TRP A 17 43.08 24.44 -7.48
CA TRP A 17 42.03 23.65 -6.90
C TRP A 17 40.81 23.74 -7.83
N PRO A 18 40.48 22.69 -8.63
CA PRO A 18 39.14 22.51 -9.01
C PRO A 18 38.41 22.30 -7.66
N VAL A 19 37.70 23.30 -7.22
CA VAL A 19 36.57 23.08 -6.31
C VAL A 19 35.63 22.22 -7.14
N ALA A 20 35.91 20.92 -7.17
CA ALA A 20 34.88 19.94 -7.41
C ALA A 20 33.91 20.15 -6.24
N ALA A 21 33.05 21.16 -6.38
CA ALA A 21 31.76 21.17 -5.78
C ALA A 21 31.08 19.94 -6.39
N HIS A 22 31.41 18.77 -5.86
CA HIS A 22 30.49 17.67 -5.84
C HIS A 22 29.33 18.24 -5.03
N ALA A 23 28.41 18.91 -5.73
CA ALA A 23 27.06 19.00 -5.25
C ALA A 23 26.77 17.57 -4.86
N GLN A 24 26.72 17.32 -3.54
CA GLN A 24 26.46 16.00 -3.00
C GLN A 24 25.13 15.60 -3.61
N GLN A 25 25.20 14.84 -4.70
CA GLN A 25 24.00 14.31 -5.32
C GLN A 25 23.37 13.49 -4.25
N ARG A 26 22.23 13.94 -3.77
CA ARG A 26 21.47 13.21 -2.77
C ARG A 26 21.25 11.79 -3.29
N PRO A 27 21.43 10.78 -2.48
CA PRO A 27 21.21 9.41 -2.93
C PRO A 27 19.77 9.27 -3.44
N LYS A 28 19.61 8.65 -4.59
CA LYS A 28 18.29 8.38 -5.16
C LYS A 28 17.72 7.12 -4.51
N TRP A 29 16.61 7.28 -3.78
CA TRP A 29 15.92 6.19 -3.14
C TRP A 29 14.67 5.82 -3.92
N ARG A 30 14.59 4.59 -4.35
CA ARG A 30 13.40 4.05 -5.01
C ARG A 30 12.46 3.48 -3.97
N VAL A 31 11.21 3.94 -4.03
CA VAL A 31 10.10 3.47 -3.20
C VAL A 31 9.13 2.73 -4.11
N GLY A 32 8.98 1.43 -3.92
CA GLY A 32 8.05 0.60 -4.65
C GLY A 32 6.61 0.83 -4.17
N PHE A 33 5.66 0.86 -5.09
CA PHE A 33 4.24 0.86 -4.79
C PHE A 33 3.56 -0.27 -5.56
N LEU A 34 3.02 -1.26 -4.84
CA LEU A 34 2.36 -2.42 -5.41
C LEU A 34 0.85 -2.37 -5.13
N ASN A 35 0.04 -2.39 -6.17
CA ASN A 35 -1.41 -2.27 -6.05
C ASN A 35 -2.12 -3.32 -6.93
N PRO A 36 -3.13 -4.06 -6.42
CA PRO A 36 -3.88 -5.04 -7.20
C PRO A 36 -4.79 -4.42 -8.26
N ASN A 37 -5.24 -3.19 -8.05
CA ASN A 37 -6.19 -2.52 -8.93
C ASN A 37 -5.49 -1.84 -10.12
N SER A 38 -6.29 -1.34 -11.08
CA SER A 38 -5.82 -0.46 -12.13
C SER A 38 -5.57 0.95 -11.62
N PRO A 39 -4.68 1.72 -12.28
CA PRO A 39 -4.53 3.15 -12.01
C PRO A 39 -5.86 3.88 -12.17
N ASN A 40 -6.19 4.71 -11.20
CA ASN A 40 -7.39 5.55 -11.23
C ASN A 40 -7.14 6.84 -10.42
N PRO A 41 -8.03 7.86 -10.49
CA PRO A 41 -7.84 9.10 -9.77
C PRO A 41 -7.64 8.93 -8.26
N ALA A 42 -8.32 7.97 -7.62
CA ALA A 42 -8.18 7.70 -6.19
C ALA A 42 -6.80 7.09 -5.86
N THR A 43 -6.27 6.20 -6.70
CA THR A 43 -4.92 5.68 -6.50
C THR A 43 -3.86 6.75 -6.72
N ALA A 44 -4.04 7.63 -7.70
CA ALA A 44 -3.16 8.77 -7.93
C ALA A 44 -3.14 9.73 -6.72
N GLN A 45 -4.30 10.04 -6.16
CA GLN A 45 -4.42 10.86 -4.95
C GLN A 45 -3.73 10.22 -3.75
N ARG A 46 -3.88 8.89 -3.54
CA ARG A 46 -3.19 8.17 -2.46
C ARG A 46 -1.67 8.19 -2.64
N MET A 47 -1.19 8.01 -3.86
CA MET A 47 0.25 8.10 -4.16
C MET A 47 0.80 9.50 -3.92
N ALA A 48 0.06 10.55 -4.28
CA ALA A 48 0.43 11.93 -3.98
C ALA A 48 0.50 12.17 -2.47
N ALA A 49 -0.53 11.81 -1.72
CA ALA A 49 -0.57 11.92 -0.26
C ALA A 49 0.58 11.12 0.42
N PHE A 50 0.89 9.94 -0.09
CA PHE A 50 2.01 9.14 0.39
C PHE A 50 3.35 9.84 0.14
N SER A 51 3.54 10.38 -1.08
CA SER A 51 4.73 11.17 -1.43
C SER A 51 4.88 12.42 -0.56
N ASP A 52 3.77 13.09 -0.26
CA ASP A 52 3.77 14.27 0.62
C ASP A 52 4.12 13.90 2.06
N GLY A 53 3.58 12.78 2.56
CA GLY A 53 3.92 12.24 3.89
C GLY A 53 5.41 11.91 4.02
N ILE A 54 6.02 11.33 3.00
CA ILE A 54 7.48 11.12 2.94
C ILE A 54 8.23 12.47 3.04
N GLY A 55 7.73 13.49 2.34
CA GLY A 55 8.29 14.84 2.39
C GLY A 55 8.21 15.46 3.78
N GLN A 56 7.06 15.35 4.44
CA GLN A 56 6.83 15.84 5.80
C GLN A 56 7.68 15.10 6.84
N GLY A 57 8.01 13.83 6.59
CA GLY A 57 8.93 13.04 7.41
C GLY A 57 10.41 13.40 7.26
N GLY A 58 10.77 14.44 6.50
CA GLY A 58 12.14 14.91 6.32
C GLY A 58 13.00 14.07 5.38
N LEU A 59 12.48 12.98 4.80
CA LEU A 59 13.27 12.09 3.93
C LEU A 59 13.74 12.77 2.65
N ARG A 60 13.01 13.77 2.14
CA ARG A 60 13.42 14.56 0.95
C ARG A 60 14.62 15.46 1.20
N GLU A 61 14.96 15.73 2.46
CA GLU A 61 16.15 16.49 2.82
C GLU A 61 17.41 15.66 2.67
N VAL A 62 17.31 14.33 2.85
CA VAL A 62 18.45 13.40 2.84
C VAL A 62 18.58 12.61 1.54
N ALA A 63 17.50 12.47 0.76
CA ALA A 63 17.49 11.70 -0.48
C ALA A 63 16.52 12.27 -1.52
N GLU A 64 16.80 12.01 -2.80
CA GLU A 64 15.83 12.13 -3.88
C GLU A 64 14.91 10.89 -3.88
N ILE A 65 13.61 11.08 -3.78
CA ILE A 65 12.65 9.97 -3.75
C ILE A 65 12.09 9.72 -5.15
N GLU A 66 12.28 8.51 -5.65
CA GLU A 66 11.67 8.02 -6.90
C GLU A 66 10.58 7.00 -6.54
N MET A 67 9.33 7.29 -6.91
CA MET A 67 8.23 6.34 -6.78
C MET A 67 8.18 5.40 -7.98
N VAL A 68 8.23 4.09 -7.72
CA VAL A 68 8.16 3.03 -8.74
C VAL A 68 6.86 2.26 -8.52
N ALA A 69 5.82 2.59 -9.29
CA ALA A 69 4.52 1.96 -9.14
C ALA A 69 4.33 0.74 -10.05
N ARG A 70 3.65 -0.28 -9.53
CA ARG A 70 3.18 -1.46 -10.24
C ARG A 70 1.71 -1.72 -9.92
N PHE A 71 0.93 -1.92 -10.96
CA PHE A 71 -0.51 -2.16 -10.91
C PHE A 71 -0.83 -3.48 -11.58
N ALA A 72 -1.62 -4.32 -10.90
CA ALA A 72 -1.99 -5.63 -11.42
C ALA A 72 -3.25 -5.60 -12.32
N ASP A 73 -3.91 -4.45 -12.46
CA ASP A 73 -5.09 -4.26 -13.31
C ASP A 73 -6.23 -5.25 -12.96
N ASN A 74 -6.44 -5.50 -11.67
CA ASN A 74 -7.39 -6.47 -11.12
C ASN A 74 -7.07 -7.95 -11.48
N GLN A 75 -5.87 -8.23 -11.99
CA GLN A 75 -5.36 -9.56 -12.28
C GLN A 75 -4.39 -9.97 -11.17
N LEU A 76 -4.93 -10.59 -10.12
CA LEU A 76 -4.15 -10.89 -8.89
C LEU A 76 -2.97 -11.84 -9.13
N ASP A 77 -3.06 -12.68 -10.15
CA ASP A 77 -2.01 -13.60 -10.60
C ASP A 77 -0.75 -12.90 -11.13
N ARG A 78 -0.84 -11.61 -11.50
CA ARG A 78 0.30 -10.78 -11.89
C ARG A 78 1.11 -10.26 -10.71
N LEU A 79 0.53 -10.18 -9.53
CA LEU A 79 1.17 -9.56 -8.37
C LEU A 79 2.54 -10.16 -7.99
N PRO A 80 2.75 -11.48 -8.02
CA PRO A 80 4.06 -12.06 -7.71
C PRO A 80 5.16 -11.58 -8.66
N ALA A 81 4.89 -11.54 -9.97
CA ALA A 81 5.84 -11.05 -10.97
C ALA A 81 6.13 -9.56 -10.79
N LEU A 82 5.10 -8.75 -10.55
CA LEU A 82 5.23 -7.31 -10.31
C LEU A 82 6.00 -6.98 -9.01
N ALA A 83 5.82 -7.80 -7.97
CA ALA A 83 6.60 -7.69 -6.74
C ALA A 83 8.08 -8.00 -6.99
N GLN A 84 8.35 -9.05 -7.77
CA GLN A 84 9.72 -9.42 -8.15
C GLN A 84 10.40 -8.32 -8.98
N GLU A 85 9.69 -7.70 -9.93
CA GLU A 85 10.20 -6.54 -10.68
C GLU A 85 10.61 -5.38 -9.75
N LEU A 86 9.84 -5.08 -8.70
CA LEU A 86 10.23 -4.05 -7.74
C LEU A 86 11.52 -4.41 -7.01
N VAL A 87 11.69 -5.67 -6.62
CA VAL A 87 12.93 -6.16 -6.01
C VAL A 87 14.12 -5.99 -6.95
N GLU A 88 13.98 -6.39 -8.23
CA GLU A 88 15.02 -6.28 -9.25
C GLU A 88 15.40 -4.82 -9.57
N GLN A 89 14.44 -3.90 -9.45
CA GLN A 89 14.70 -2.47 -9.62
C GLN A 89 15.41 -1.85 -8.39
N GLY A 90 15.69 -2.64 -7.36
CA GLY A 90 16.44 -2.20 -6.20
C GLY A 90 15.68 -1.16 -5.36
N VAL A 91 14.38 -1.33 -5.19
CA VAL A 91 13.61 -0.47 -4.30
C VAL A 91 14.05 -0.69 -2.84
N ARG A 92 14.07 0.38 -2.05
CA ARG A 92 14.50 0.32 -0.65
C ARG A 92 13.36 -0.02 0.31
N VAL A 93 12.13 0.15 -0.13
CA VAL A 93 10.91 -0.18 0.62
C VAL A 93 9.80 -0.48 -0.40
N ILE A 94 8.91 -1.39 -0.07
CA ILE A 94 7.71 -1.69 -0.87
C ILE A 94 6.49 -1.27 -0.07
N CYS A 95 5.71 -0.34 -0.59
CA CYS A 95 4.39 -0.01 -0.09
C CYS A 95 3.37 -0.90 -0.81
N ALA A 96 2.73 -1.82 -0.10
CA ALA A 96 1.82 -2.79 -0.66
C ALA A 96 0.38 -2.52 -0.22
N ALA A 97 -0.53 -2.34 -1.17
CA ALA A 97 -1.94 -2.07 -0.91
C ALA A 97 -2.78 -3.34 -1.02
N ALA A 98 -3.59 -3.60 0.00
CA ALA A 98 -4.48 -4.77 0.15
C ALA A 98 -3.74 -6.11 0.39
N PRO A 99 -4.45 -7.12 0.95
CA PRO A 99 -3.87 -8.40 1.36
C PRO A 99 -3.08 -9.12 0.27
N ALA A 100 -3.61 -9.15 -0.95
CA ALA A 100 -2.99 -9.85 -2.07
C ALA A 100 -1.62 -9.25 -2.44
N ALA A 101 -1.49 -7.92 -2.43
CA ALA A 101 -0.23 -7.25 -2.72
C ALA A 101 0.80 -7.45 -1.58
N VAL A 102 0.35 -7.42 -0.32
CA VAL A 102 1.22 -7.69 0.84
C VAL A 102 1.74 -9.13 0.78
N GLY A 103 0.88 -10.10 0.49
CA GLY A 103 1.27 -11.50 0.31
C GLY A 103 2.29 -11.69 -0.82
N ALA A 104 2.08 -11.04 -1.97
CA ALA A 104 2.99 -11.08 -3.10
C ALA A 104 4.35 -10.44 -2.78
N ALA A 105 4.36 -9.28 -2.12
CA ALA A 105 5.59 -8.61 -1.70
C ALA A 105 6.40 -9.46 -0.72
N ARG A 106 5.74 -10.10 0.25
CA ARG A 106 6.38 -11.05 1.18
C ARG A 106 6.96 -12.28 0.48
N GLY A 107 6.27 -12.78 -0.54
CA GLY A 107 6.78 -13.88 -1.35
C GLY A 107 8.02 -13.51 -2.16
N ALA A 108 8.15 -12.24 -2.56
CA ALA A 108 9.27 -11.76 -3.36
C ALA A 108 10.51 -11.40 -2.51
N THR A 109 10.35 -11.01 -1.25
CA THR A 109 11.49 -10.58 -0.42
C THR A 109 11.24 -10.75 1.09
N SER A 110 12.28 -11.15 1.80
CA SER A 110 12.34 -11.11 3.28
C SER A 110 13.26 -10.00 3.80
N ALA A 111 13.98 -9.31 2.91
CA ALA A 111 15.01 -8.34 3.27
C ALA A 111 14.53 -6.88 3.09
N ILE A 112 13.77 -6.60 2.02
CA ILE A 112 13.26 -5.25 1.76
C ILE A 112 12.08 -4.99 2.70
N PRO A 113 12.06 -3.89 3.46
CA PRO A 113 10.92 -3.53 4.29
C PRO A 113 9.64 -3.36 3.47
N ILE A 114 8.54 -3.90 3.99
CA ILE A 114 7.20 -3.81 3.40
C ILE A 114 6.32 -2.97 4.31
N VAL A 115 5.77 -1.89 3.78
CA VAL A 115 4.76 -1.06 4.44
C VAL A 115 3.39 -1.46 3.89
N ALA A 116 2.63 -2.19 4.68
CA ALA A 116 1.30 -2.65 4.33
C ALA A 116 0.26 -1.54 4.55
N MET A 117 -0.60 -1.33 3.56
CA MET A 117 -1.86 -0.61 3.68
C MET A 117 -2.98 -1.65 3.52
N ASP A 118 -3.29 -2.33 4.60
CA ASP A 118 -4.20 -3.47 4.58
C ASP A 118 -5.36 -3.23 5.54
N LEU A 119 -6.57 -3.33 5.01
CA LEU A 119 -7.80 -3.05 5.75
C LEU A 119 -8.52 -4.33 6.21
N GLU A 120 -7.98 -5.52 5.91
CA GLU A 120 -8.74 -6.76 6.08
C GLU A 120 -7.98 -7.90 6.75
N SER A 121 -6.65 -7.86 6.71
CA SER A 121 -5.84 -8.94 7.27
C SER A 121 -5.67 -8.79 8.79
N ASP A 122 -5.54 -9.93 9.44
CA ASP A 122 -4.95 -10.00 10.77
C ASP A 122 -3.47 -10.39 10.61
N PRO A 123 -2.53 -9.43 10.76
CA PRO A 123 -1.12 -9.68 10.50
C PRO A 123 -0.51 -10.73 11.43
N VAL A 124 -1.09 -10.94 12.61
CA VAL A 124 -0.63 -11.96 13.56
C VAL A 124 -1.17 -13.34 13.17
N ALA A 125 -2.47 -13.44 12.92
CA ALA A 125 -3.08 -14.69 12.49
C ALA A 125 -2.56 -15.17 11.12
N ASP A 126 -2.21 -14.23 10.23
CA ASP A 126 -1.62 -14.54 8.92
C ASP A 126 -0.11 -14.80 8.97
N GLY A 127 0.50 -14.76 10.15
CA GLY A 127 1.92 -15.01 10.34
C GLY A 127 2.83 -13.93 9.70
N TRP A 128 2.32 -12.72 9.54
CA TRP A 128 3.10 -11.58 9.03
C TRP A 128 3.82 -10.84 10.15
N ALA A 129 3.27 -10.89 11.34
CA ALA A 129 3.85 -10.31 12.53
C ALA A 129 3.72 -11.27 13.72
N THR A 130 4.68 -11.22 14.64
CA THR A 130 4.59 -11.98 15.90
C THR A 130 3.62 -11.31 16.88
N SER A 131 3.53 -9.98 16.83
CA SER A 131 2.52 -9.18 17.54
C SER A 131 2.39 -7.82 16.84
N LEU A 132 1.32 -7.07 17.14
CA LEU A 132 1.13 -5.72 16.61
C LEU A 132 2.17 -4.74 17.14
N ALA A 133 2.64 -4.91 18.37
CA ALA A 133 3.66 -4.05 18.99
C ALA A 133 5.09 -4.37 18.50
N HIS A 134 5.34 -5.64 18.18
CA HIS A 134 6.65 -6.13 17.74
C HIS A 134 6.47 -7.07 16.55
N PRO A 135 6.40 -6.55 15.32
CA PRO A 135 6.14 -7.38 14.14
C PRO A 135 7.14 -8.52 13.94
N GLY A 136 8.44 -8.29 14.24
CA GLY A 136 9.48 -9.33 14.18
C GLY A 136 9.79 -9.83 12.75
N SER A 137 9.24 -9.20 11.72
CA SER A 137 9.45 -9.50 10.31
C SER A 137 9.77 -8.22 9.54
N ASN A 138 9.94 -8.32 8.21
CA ASN A 138 10.12 -7.16 7.34
C ASN A 138 8.80 -6.44 7.00
N VAL A 139 7.67 -6.79 7.62
CA VAL A 139 6.36 -6.16 7.39
C VAL A 139 6.01 -5.24 8.55
N THR A 140 5.60 -4.03 8.22
CA THR A 140 4.95 -3.06 9.10
C THR A 140 3.82 -2.39 8.33
N GLY A 141 2.98 -1.60 8.99
CA GLY A 141 1.95 -0.88 8.24
C GLY A 141 0.74 -0.48 9.06
N VAL A 142 -0.32 -0.16 8.33
CA VAL A 142 -1.63 0.18 8.87
C VAL A 142 -2.60 -0.94 8.54
N PHE A 143 -3.20 -1.51 9.57
CA PHE A 143 -4.19 -2.57 9.47
C PHE A 143 -5.49 -2.06 10.08
N LEU A 144 -6.60 -2.33 9.42
CA LEU A 144 -7.94 -2.04 9.92
C LEU A 144 -8.70 -3.36 10.03
N ASP A 145 -9.34 -3.58 11.17
CA ASP A 145 -10.21 -4.74 11.37
C ASP A 145 -11.59 -4.47 10.75
N LEU A 146 -11.66 -4.33 9.42
CA LEU A 146 -12.93 -4.17 8.70
C LEU A 146 -13.89 -5.36 8.92
N PRO A 147 -13.43 -6.62 9.07
CA PRO A 147 -14.30 -7.72 9.41
C PRO A 147 -15.18 -7.45 10.65
N SER A 148 -14.62 -6.93 11.72
CA SER A 148 -15.39 -6.57 12.94
C SER A 148 -16.40 -5.44 12.69
N PHE A 149 -16.09 -4.49 11.83
CA PHE A 149 -17.04 -3.42 11.43
C PHE A 149 -18.22 -3.97 10.64
N SER A 150 -18.02 -4.99 9.83
CA SER A 150 -19.09 -5.61 9.03
C SER A 150 -20.20 -6.20 9.91
N ALA A 151 -19.85 -6.86 10.99
CA ALA A 151 -20.81 -7.39 11.96
C ALA A 151 -21.64 -6.27 12.58
N LYS A 152 -20.98 -5.17 13.00
CA LYS A 152 -21.66 -4.01 13.57
C LYS A 152 -22.59 -3.32 12.58
N THR A 153 -22.16 -3.21 11.33
CA THR A 153 -22.98 -2.62 10.25
C THR A 153 -24.27 -3.42 10.04
N LEU A 154 -24.20 -4.75 10.01
CA LEU A 154 -25.38 -5.61 9.87
C LEU A 154 -26.32 -5.48 11.07
N GLN A 155 -25.80 -5.40 12.29
CA GLN A 155 -26.62 -5.18 13.48
C GLN A 155 -27.37 -3.85 13.39
N LEU A 156 -26.67 -2.75 13.04
CA LEU A 156 -27.28 -1.44 12.91
C LEU A 156 -28.33 -1.41 11.78
N LEU A 157 -28.08 -2.12 10.68
CA LEU A 157 -29.05 -2.25 9.58
C LEU A 157 -30.32 -2.99 10.03
N ARG A 158 -30.18 -4.08 10.77
CA ARG A 158 -31.31 -4.83 11.34
C ARG A 158 -32.10 -3.97 12.33
N ASP A 159 -31.43 -3.19 13.15
CA ASP A 159 -32.08 -2.32 14.15
C ASP A 159 -32.83 -1.16 13.46
N ALA A 160 -32.33 -0.68 12.32
CA ALA A 160 -32.92 0.42 11.56
C ALA A 160 -34.08 -0.02 10.64
N VAL A 161 -34.06 -1.26 10.15
CA VAL A 161 -35.05 -1.78 9.18
C VAL A 161 -35.87 -2.88 9.84
N SER A 162 -37.10 -2.54 10.24
CA SER A 162 -38.03 -3.52 10.83
C SER A 162 -38.36 -4.64 9.84
N GLY A 163 -38.24 -5.91 10.29
CA GLY A 163 -38.53 -7.07 9.48
C GLY A 163 -37.46 -7.43 8.45
N LEU A 164 -36.26 -6.85 8.56
CA LEU A 164 -35.15 -7.22 7.70
C LEU A 164 -34.83 -8.72 7.84
N SER A 165 -34.90 -9.44 6.72
CA SER A 165 -34.59 -10.87 6.67
C SER A 165 -33.52 -11.23 5.63
N LYS A 166 -33.30 -10.36 4.66
CA LYS A 166 -32.38 -10.59 3.54
C LYS A 166 -31.51 -9.33 3.29
N VAL A 167 -30.23 -9.54 3.04
CA VAL A 167 -29.26 -8.47 2.75
C VAL A 167 -28.44 -8.83 1.51
N ALA A 168 -28.39 -7.91 0.56
CA ALA A 168 -27.49 -7.98 -0.59
C ALA A 168 -26.12 -7.43 -0.21
N VAL A 169 -25.08 -8.18 -0.51
CA VAL A 169 -23.68 -7.79 -0.27
C VAL A 169 -22.96 -7.68 -1.61
N PHE A 170 -22.56 -6.45 -1.96
CA PHE A 170 -21.70 -6.21 -3.13
C PHE A 170 -20.26 -6.38 -2.70
N TRP A 171 -19.58 -7.38 -3.24
CA TRP A 171 -18.25 -7.77 -2.80
C TRP A 171 -17.23 -7.71 -3.92
N LEU A 172 -16.08 -7.12 -3.63
CA LEU A 172 -14.93 -7.08 -4.53
C LEU A 172 -13.93 -8.18 -4.14
N ARG A 173 -13.66 -9.11 -5.05
CA ARG A 173 -12.74 -10.24 -4.79
C ARG A 173 -11.35 -9.81 -4.32
N ALA A 174 -10.85 -8.67 -4.80
CA ALA A 174 -9.55 -8.12 -4.40
C ALA A 174 -9.50 -7.69 -2.92
N SER A 175 -10.65 -7.50 -2.27
CA SER A 175 -10.74 -7.17 -0.83
C SER A 175 -10.43 -8.35 0.08
N GLY A 176 -10.35 -9.57 -0.45
CA GLY A 176 -10.06 -10.78 0.32
C GLY A 176 -11.29 -11.44 0.95
N PRO A 177 -11.18 -12.69 1.42
CA PRO A 177 -12.32 -13.48 1.90
C PRO A 177 -12.78 -13.12 3.31
N ARG A 178 -11.91 -12.57 4.16
CA ARG A 178 -12.18 -12.39 5.61
C ARG A 178 -13.38 -11.50 5.89
N GLN A 179 -13.52 -10.40 5.16
CA GLN A 179 -14.65 -9.49 5.33
C GLN A 179 -15.97 -10.18 4.96
N LEU A 180 -15.99 -10.95 3.86
CA LEU A 180 -17.16 -11.71 3.44
C LEU A 180 -17.53 -12.83 4.44
N GLU A 181 -16.53 -13.50 5.00
CA GLU A 181 -16.72 -14.51 6.05
C GLU A 181 -17.31 -13.89 7.32
N ALA A 182 -16.81 -12.72 7.73
CA ALA A 182 -17.33 -11.98 8.87
C ALA A 182 -18.78 -11.54 8.67
N VAL A 183 -19.12 -11.04 7.46
CA VAL A 183 -20.50 -10.70 7.08
C VAL A 183 -21.41 -11.92 7.18
N ARG A 184 -21.01 -13.07 6.64
CA ARG A 184 -21.80 -14.30 6.68
C ARG A 184 -22.00 -14.81 8.12
N SER A 185 -20.94 -14.80 8.91
CA SER A 185 -20.99 -15.19 10.32
C SER A 185 -21.94 -14.28 11.13
N ALA A 186 -21.80 -12.96 10.96
CA ALA A 186 -22.67 -11.99 11.63
C ALA A 186 -24.13 -12.12 11.18
N ALA A 187 -24.37 -12.32 9.88
CA ALA A 187 -25.71 -12.52 9.34
C ALA A 187 -26.38 -13.78 9.92
N ALA A 188 -25.64 -14.88 10.02
CA ALA A 188 -26.13 -16.11 10.63
C ALA A 188 -26.54 -15.90 12.10
N ALA A 189 -25.71 -15.16 12.88
CA ALA A 189 -26.04 -14.83 14.27
C ALA A 189 -27.24 -13.89 14.42
N LEU A 190 -27.57 -13.13 13.37
CA LEU A 190 -28.69 -12.19 13.30
C LEU A 190 -29.90 -12.80 12.59
N GLU A 191 -29.87 -14.07 12.21
CA GLU A 191 -30.91 -14.77 11.44
C GLU A 191 -31.24 -14.09 10.08
N LEU A 192 -30.21 -13.45 9.47
CA LEU A 192 -30.32 -12.80 8.18
C LEU A 192 -29.80 -13.70 7.05
N THR A 193 -30.49 -13.69 5.92
CA THR A 193 -29.99 -14.30 4.68
C THR A 193 -29.08 -13.31 3.93
N VAL A 194 -27.88 -13.76 3.57
CA VAL A 194 -26.94 -12.96 2.76
C VAL A 194 -26.92 -13.48 1.33
N GLU A 195 -27.17 -12.59 0.38
CA GLU A 195 -26.96 -12.83 -1.03
C GLU A 195 -25.77 -12.01 -1.53
N VAL A 196 -24.75 -12.68 -2.08
CA VAL A 196 -23.48 -12.05 -2.47
C VAL A 196 -23.47 -11.81 -3.97
N PHE A 197 -23.21 -10.57 -4.34
CA PHE A 197 -23.01 -10.12 -5.71
C PHE A 197 -21.57 -9.69 -5.89
N GLU A 198 -20.81 -10.47 -6.64
CA GLU A 198 -19.44 -10.11 -6.94
C GLU A 198 -19.41 -9.00 -7.99
N VAL A 199 -18.71 -7.91 -7.69
CA VAL A 199 -18.53 -6.76 -8.56
C VAL A 199 -17.06 -6.42 -8.66
N GLY A 200 -16.51 -6.34 -9.86
CA GLY A 200 -15.11 -6.04 -10.11
C GLY A 200 -14.89 -4.67 -10.79
N ARG A 201 -15.94 -4.13 -11.41
CA ARG A 201 -15.89 -2.89 -12.19
C ARG A 201 -17.12 -2.04 -11.97
N PRO A 202 -17.01 -0.71 -12.05
CA PRO A 202 -18.15 0.20 -11.89
C PRO A 202 -19.35 -0.11 -12.80
N SER A 203 -19.10 -0.61 -14.01
CA SER A 203 -20.16 -0.98 -14.98
C SER A 203 -21.00 -2.18 -14.58
N GLU A 204 -20.58 -2.96 -13.58
CA GLU A 204 -21.27 -4.16 -13.11
C GLU A 204 -22.29 -3.86 -12.00
N PHE A 205 -22.17 -2.70 -11.34
CA PHE A 205 -23.04 -2.35 -10.21
C PHE A 205 -24.51 -2.25 -10.60
N GLU A 206 -24.83 -1.63 -11.72
CA GLU A 206 -26.23 -1.48 -12.16
C GLU A 206 -26.91 -2.82 -12.30
N ALA A 207 -26.28 -3.77 -13.00
CA ALA A 207 -26.81 -5.12 -13.17
C ALA A 207 -26.92 -5.87 -11.84
N ALA A 208 -25.94 -5.70 -10.94
CA ALA A 208 -25.94 -6.31 -9.63
C ALA A 208 -27.06 -5.74 -8.74
N PHE A 209 -27.32 -4.44 -8.76
CA PHE A 209 -28.45 -3.82 -8.06
C PHE A 209 -29.80 -4.31 -8.59
N GLN A 210 -29.95 -4.40 -9.89
CA GLN A 210 -31.19 -4.93 -10.50
C GLN A 210 -31.41 -6.41 -10.15
N ALA A 211 -30.35 -7.20 -10.03
CA ALA A 211 -30.44 -8.58 -9.59
C ALA A 211 -30.81 -8.69 -8.10
N ALA A 212 -30.25 -7.85 -7.26
CA ALA A 212 -30.51 -7.81 -5.81
C ALA A 212 -31.94 -7.33 -5.46
N ALA A 213 -32.61 -6.60 -6.36
CA ALA A 213 -33.98 -6.09 -6.18
C ALA A 213 -35.07 -7.12 -6.49
N LYS A 214 -34.72 -8.32 -6.98
CA LYS A 214 -35.63 -9.41 -7.27
C LYS A 214 -35.79 -10.36 -6.10
#